data_3b5f1a014587927870bec0187c5552d7
#
_entry.id   3b5f1a014587927870bec0187c5552d7
#
_cell.length_a   1.000
_cell.length_b   1.000
_cell.length_c   1.000
_cell.angle_alpha   90.00
_cell.angle_beta   90.00
_cell.angle_gamma   90.00
#
_symmetry.space_group_name_H-M   'P 1'
#
loop_
_entity.id
_entity.type
_entity.pdbx_description
1 polymer ?
#
loop_
_entity_poly.entity_id
_entity_poly.type
_entity_poly.pdbx_seq_one_letter_code
_entity_poly.pdbx_strand_id
1 'polypeptide(L)'
;MSNLKTLKNRIKSVKSTQKITKAMKMVAASKLRKARIAVENARPYGDKISEMVMDIAGDLPNGALEAKKSVLISDGIDKTHLLVVLSSDRGLCGGLNSNNVK
;
A
#
# COMPACT_ATOMS: atom_id res chain seq x y z
N MET A 1 -17.88 -44.81 8.07
CA MET A 1 -17.18 -44.73 9.35
C MET A 1 -15.77 -44.17 9.11
N SER A 2 -15.42 -43.06 9.70
CA SER A 2 -14.07 -42.49 9.55
C SER A 2 -13.11 -43.36 10.38
N ASN A 3 -12.18 -44.02 9.70
CA ASN A 3 -11.18 -44.88 10.35
C ASN A 3 -10.25 -44.02 11.22
N LEU A 4 -9.96 -44.44 12.43
CA LEU A 4 -9.09 -43.78 13.41
C LEU A 4 -7.73 -43.35 12.77
N LYS A 5 -7.23 -44.17 11.85
CA LYS A 5 -6.03 -43.91 11.08
C LYS A 5 -6.18 -42.68 10.17
N THR A 6 -7.33 -42.51 9.53
CA THR A 6 -7.64 -41.35 8.68
C THR A 6 -7.73 -40.07 9.49
N LEU A 7 -8.32 -40.11 10.66
CA LEU A 7 -8.38 -38.98 11.59
C LEU A 7 -6.97 -38.56 12.07
N LYS A 8 -6.15 -39.52 12.46
CA LYS A 8 -4.74 -39.23 12.86
C LYS A 8 -3.95 -38.59 11.72
N ASN A 9 -4.13 -39.07 10.48
CA ASN A 9 -3.46 -38.48 9.32
C ASN A 9 -3.94 -37.05 9.04
N ARG A 10 -5.24 -36.79 9.16
CA ARG A 10 -5.81 -35.43 9.02
C ARG A 10 -5.24 -34.49 10.09
N ILE A 11 -5.20 -34.91 11.35
CA ILE A 11 -4.61 -34.10 12.43
C ILE A 11 -3.15 -33.77 12.14
N LYS A 12 -2.37 -34.77 11.70
CA LYS A 12 -0.95 -34.57 11.34
C LYS A 12 -0.80 -33.57 10.19
N SER A 13 -1.62 -33.69 9.14
CA SER A 13 -1.63 -32.77 8.00
C SER A 13 -1.97 -31.35 8.41
N VAL A 14 -3.04 -31.15 9.18
CA VAL A 14 -3.45 -29.83 9.68
C VAL A 14 -2.41 -29.19 10.57
N LYS A 15 -1.77 -29.96 11.46
CA LYS A 15 -0.65 -29.47 12.30
C LYS A 15 0.54 -29.05 11.45
N SER A 16 0.86 -29.76 10.37
CA SER A 16 1.91 -29.38 9.43
C SER A 16 1.58 -28.07 8.72
N THR A 17 0.35 -27.96 8.19
CA THR A 17 -0.16 -26.74 7.54
C THR A 17 -0.13 -25.54 8.49
N GLN A 18 -0.52 -25.73 9.76
CA GLN A 18 -0.46 -24.70 10.78
C GLN A 18 0.97 -24.16 11.01
N LYS A 19 1.97 -25.08 11.05
CA LYS A 19 3.38 -24.68 11.19
C LYS A 19 3.84 -23.83 9.98
N ILE A 20 3.48 -24.26 8.77
CA ILE A 20 3.82 -23.54 7.55
C ILE A 20 3.17 -22.15 7.55
N THR A 21 1.89 -22.05 7.86
CA THR A 21 1.17 -20.78 7.92
C THR A 21 1.76 -19.84 8.97
N LYS A 22 2.15 -20.38 10.14
CA LYS A 22 2.83 -19.59 11.17
C LYS A 22 4.17 -19.04 10.68
N ALA A 23 4.96 -19.85 9.97
CA ALA A 23 6.23 -19.41 9.38
C ALA A 23 6.00 -18.32 8.32
N MET A 24 5.01 -18.48 7.43
CA MET A 24 4.64 -17.47 6.43
C MET A 24 4.20 -16.16 7.09
N LYS A 25 3.44 -16.22 8.19
CA LYS A 25 3.05 -15.03 8.96
C LYS A 25 4.27 -14.29 9.50
N MET A 26 5.28 -15.00 10.02
CA MET A 26 6.52 -14.37 10.51
C MET A 26 7.29 -13.67 9.39
N VAL A 27 7.43 -14.32 8.23
CA VAL A 27 8.09 -13.73 7.06
C VAL A 27 7.36 -12.51 6.55
N ALA A 28 6.02 -12.57 6.45
CA ALA A 28 5.20 -11.45 6.04
C ALA A 28 5.31 -10.26 7.02
N ALA A 29 5.28 -10.54 8.34
CA ALA A 29 5.45 -9.52 9.37
C ALA A 29 6.82 -8.83 9.29
N SER A 30 7.89 -9.59 9.02
CA SER A 30 9.24 -9.03 8.83
C SER A 30 9.31 -8.12 7.62
N LYS A 31 8.73 -8.53 6.47
CA LYS A 31 8.67 -7.71 5.26
C LYS A 31 7.85 -6.42 5.48
N LEU A 32 6.70 -6.54 6.14
CA LEU A 32 5.86 -5.40 6.48
C LEU A 32 6.60 -4.40 7.38
N ARG A 33 7.28 -4.88 8.42
CA ARG A 33 8.09 -4.03 9.30
C ARG A 33 9.16 -3.26 8.52
N LYS A 34 9.86 -3.94 7.61
CA LYS A 34 10.90 -3.32 6.78
C LYS A 34 10.34 -2.22 5.88
N ALA A 35 9.20 -2.47 5.23
CA ALA A 35 8.51 -1.50 4.40
C ALA A 35 7.99 -0.30 5.23
N ARG A 36 7.45 -0.57 6.42
CA ARG A 36 6.96 0.47 7.33
C ARG A 36 8.08 1.42 7.79
N ILE A 37 9.23 0.87 8.20
CA ILE A 37 10.39 1.68 8.58
C ILE A 37 10.85 2.57 7.41
N ALA A 38 10.87 2.03 6.19
CA ALA A 38 11.24 2.80 5.00
C ALA A 38 10.28 3.98 4.78
N VAL A 39 8.97 3.77 4.93
CA VAL A 39 7.96 4.84 4.81
C VAL A 39 8.09 5.86 5.94
N GLU A 40 8.27 5.41 7.18
CA GLU A 40 8.45 6.30 8.34
C GLU A 40 9.68 7.18 8.19
N ASN A 41 10.77 6.66 7.65
CA ASN A 41 11.98 7.43 7.36
C ASN A 41 11.82 8.42 6.19
N ALA A 42 10.98 8.10 5.20
CA ALA A 42 10.74 8.96 4.04
C ALA A 42 9.71 10.07 4.32
N ARG A 43 8.81 9.86 5.27
CA ARG A 43 7.71 10.79 5.58
C ARG A 43 8.17 12.22 5.89
N PRO A 44 9.17 12.47 6.78
CA PRO A 44 9.63 13.83 7.08
C PRO A 44 10.10 14.59 5.85
N TYR A 45 10.69 13.90 4.89
CA TYR A 45 11.11 14.48 3.63
C TYR A 45 9.92 14.91 2.77
N GLY A 46 8.90 14.04 2.65
CA GLY A 46 7.67 14.36 1.94
C GLY A 46 6.92 15.54 2.56
N ASP A 47 6.79 15.55 3.89
CA ASP A 47 6.14 16.63 4.63
C ASP A 47 6.85 17.97 4.41
N LYS A 48 8.20 17.96 4.44
CA LYS A 48 8.98 19.20 4.22
C LYS A 48 8.90 19.69 2.78
N ILE A 49 8.89 18.81 1.80
CA ILE A 49 8.67 19.23 0.40
C ILE A 49 7.27 19.83 0.22
N SER A 50 6.25 19.22 0.80
CA SER A 50 4.88 19.74 0.73
C SER A 50 4.77 21.13 1.35
N GLU A 51 5.41 21.36 2.51
CA GLU A 51 5.48 22.68 3.15
C GLU A 51 6.15 23.72 2.22
N MET A 52 7.32 23.37 1.65
CA MET A 52 8.04 24.27 0.72
C MET A 52 7.21 24.60 -0.53
N VAL A 53 6.51 23.64 -1.08
CA VAL A 53 5.62 23.86 -2.24
C VAL A 53 4.46 24.80 -1.86
N MET A 54 3.87 24.63 -0.69
CA MET A 54 2.79 25.49 -0.19
C MET A 54 3.29 26.92 0.04
N ASP A 55 4.48 27.11 0.62
CA ASP A 55 5.09 28.41 0.84
C ASP A 55 5.32 29.13 -0.51
N ILE A 56 5.93 28.44 -1.48
CA ILE A 56 6.15 29.01 -2.82
C ILE A 56 4.82 29.34 -3.51
N ALA A 57 3.82 28.48 -3.39
CA ALA A 57 2.51 28.72 -4.00
C ALA A 57 1.77 29.89 -3.35
N GLY A 58 1.97 30.12 -2.04
CA GLY A 58 1.38 31.25 -1.29
C GLY A 58 2.02 32.59 -1.60
N ASP A 59 3.31 32.61 -1.89
CA ASP A 59 4.07 33.83 -2.21
C ASP A 59 3.93 34.27 -3.68
N LEU A 60 3.30 33.46 -4.53
CA LEU A 60 3.07 33.82 -5.92
C LEU A 60 1.99 34.91 -6.02
N PRO A 61 2.29 36.11 -6.56
CA PRO A 61 1.31 37.17 -6.70
C PRO A 61 0.15 36.71 -7.59
N ASN A 62 -1.07 37.10 -7.22
CA ASN A 62 -2.32 36.83 -7.95
C ASN A 62 -2.31 37.38 -9.39
N GLY A 63 -1.44 36.93 -10.23
CA GLY A 63 -1.21 37.44 -11.58
C GLY A 63 0.00 36.86 -12.26
N ALA A 64 0.78 36.03 -11.58
CA ALA A 64 1.89 35.34 -12.21
C ALA A 64 1.35 34.29 -13.22
N LEU A 65 1.07 34.77 -14.43
CA LEU A 65 0.60 33.95 -15.55
C LEU A 65 1.51 32.74 -15.83
N GLU A 66 2.76 32.83 -15.43
CA GLU A 66 3.75 31.76 -15.62
C GLU A 66 3.59 30.63 -14.59
N ALA A 67 3.15 30.91 -13.36
CA ALA A 67 2.84 29.89 -12.38
C ALA A 67 1.61 29.06 -12.77
N LYS A 68 0.62 29.68 -13.43
CA LYS A 68 -0.53 28.98 -14.03
C LYS A 68 -0.15 28.05 -15.19
N LYS A 69 1.03 28.20 -15.77
CA LYS A 69 1.55 27.30 -16.82
C LYS A 69 2.21 26.04 -16.25
N SER A 70 2.52 26.01 -14.97
CA SER A 70 3.03 24.80 -14.36
C SER A 70 1.92 23.77 -14.19
N VAL A 71 2.02 22.65 -14.88
CA VAL A 71 1.08 21.51 -14.80
C VAL A 71 0.94 20.98 -13.36
N LEU A 72 1.90 21.28 -12.48
CA LEU A 72 1.93 20.83 -11.09
C LEU A 72 1.17 21.77 -10.12
N ILE A 73 0.93 23.02 -10.50
CA ILE A 73 0.32 24.05 -9.63
C ILE A 73 -0.99 24.59 -10.24
N SER A 74 -1.24 24.31 -11.52
CA SER A 74 -2.40 24.80 -12.24
C SER A 74 -3.67 24.07 -11.80
N ASP A 75 -4.72 24.81 -11.47
CA ASP A 75 -6.10 24.33 -11.50
C ASP A 75 -6.50 24.02 -12.94
N GLY A 76 -5.92 22.97 -13.50
CA GLY A 76 -6.23 22.52 -14.86
C GLY A 76 -7.71 22.16 -14.97
N ILE A 77 -8.29 22.36 -16.14
CA ILE A 77 -9.62 21.83 -16.44
C ILE A 77 -9.50 20.33 -16.40
N ASP A 78 -10.00 19.71 -15.34
CA ASP A 78 -9.99 18.26 -15.10
C ASP A 78 -10.88 17.56 -16.13
N LYS A 79 -10.32 17.28 -17.30
CA LYS A 79 -10.98 16.50 -18.35
C LYS A 79 -10.67 15.00 -18.27
N THR A 80 -9.57 14.64 -17.61
CA THR A 80 -9.10 13.27 -17.59
C THR A 80 -8.50 12.95 -16.22
N HIS A 81 -9.01 11.92 -15.57
CA HIS A 81 -8.50 11.45 -14.30
C HIS A 81 -7.65 10.20 -14.50
N LEU A 82 -6.47 10.16 -13.89
CA LEU A 82 -5.65 8.96 -13.83
C LEU A 82 -5.89 8.27 -12.48
N LEU A 83 -6.48 7.09 -12.52
CA LEU A 83 -6.66 6.25 -11.34
C LEU A 83 -5.56 5.18 -11.31
N VAL A 84 -4.70 5.24 -10.31
CA VAL A 84 -3.65 4.24 -10.08
C VAL A 84 -4.10 3.28 -8.99
N VAL A 85 -4.37 2.04 -9.37
CA VAL A 85 -4.79 0.98 -8.45
C VAL A 85 -3.63 0.04 -8.17
N LEU A 86 -3.24 -0.07 -6.89
CA LEU A 86 -2.24 -1.01 -6.43
C LEU A 86 -2.91 -2.27 -5.90
N SER A 87 -2.70 -3.38 -6.56
CA SER A 87 -3.28 -4.68 -6.19
C SER A 87 -2.19 -5.74 -5.99
N SER A 88 -2.55 -6.85 -5.35
CA SER A 88 -1.66 -7.99 -5.19
C SER A 88 -1.81 -8.93 -6.39
N ASP A 89 -0.70 -9.25 -7.04
CA ASP A 89 -0.63 -10.25 -8.10
C ASP A 89 -0.69 -11.69 -7.54
N ARG A 90 -0.17 -11.89 -6.33
CA ARG A 90 -0.11 -13.20 -5.68
C ARG A 90 -1.28 -13.38 -4.71
N GLY A 91 -1.86 -14.59 -4.66
CA GLY A 91 -2.89 -14.95 -3.71
C GLY A 91 -2.46 -14.84 -2.24
N LEU A 92 -3.35 -15.16 -1.32
CA LEU A 92 -3.18 -15.03 0.13
C LEU A 92 -3.10 -13.57 0.63
N CYS A 93 -3.71 -12.66 -0.11
CA CYS A 93 -3.80 -11.23 0.22
C CYS A 93 -5.08 -10.85 0.99
N GLY A 94 -5.86 -11.83 1.47
CA GLY A 94 -7.15 -11.58 2.11
C GLY A 94 -8.12 -10.86 1.19
N GLY A 95 -8.81 -9.85 1.71
CA GLY A 95 -9.75 -9.03 0.96
C GLY A 95 -9.13 -7.83 0.23
N LEU A 96 -7.80 -7.72 0.12
CA LEU A 96 -7.15 -6.54 -0.45
C LEU A 96 -7.68 -6.20 -1.83
N ASN A 97 -7.63 -7.17 -2.76
CA ASN A 97 -8.05 -6.93 -4.14
C ASN A 97 -9.56 -6.65 -4.25
N SER A 98 -10.37 -7.37 -3.48
CA SER A 98 -11.82 -7.17 -3.46
C SER A 98 -12.23 -5.81 -2.90
N ASN A 99 -11.49 -5.28 -1.93
CA ASN A 99 -11.77 -3.98 -1.34
C ASN A 99 -11.30 -2.82 -2.23
N ASN A 100 -10.29 -3.05 -3.07
CA ASN A 100 -9.83 -2.03 -4.02
C ASN A 100 -10.77 -1.83 -5.21
N VAL A 101 -11.64 -2.81 -5.49
CA VAL A 101 -12.60 -2.76 -6.62
C VAL A 101 -13.96 -2.22 -6.18
N LYS A 102 -14.24 -2.17 -4.90
CA LYS A 102 -15.47 -1.57 -4.34
C LYS A 102 -15.34 -0.08 -4.15
#